data_0d8c1578ca5af8bcc7f36b5f089fcf76
#
_entry.id   0d8c1578ca5af8bcc7f36b5f089fcf76
#
_cell.length_a   1.000
_cell.length_b   1.000
_cell.length_c   1.000
_cell.angle_alpha   90.00
_cell.angle_beta   90.00
_cell.angle_gamma   90.00
#
_symmetry.space_group_name_H-M   'P 1'
#
loop_
_entity.id
_entity.type
_entity.pdbx_description
1 polymer ?
#
loop_
_entity_poly.entity_id
_entity_poly.type
_entity_poly.pdbx_seq_one_letter_code
_entity_poly.pdbx_strand_id
1 'polypeptide(L)'
;FFVCFLILSTSVRAQYYTGQKVFVNKFPTEISDNKQDTYIQINNSDGDIIVAVEQFSSGRVIRHAYIKSNDSYKFKNIPVGSFICKYMWTDRYGNKHFNKDNESMQFKANEVGGYVITMEKSVGGNLTQSGISEADFFN
;
A
#
# COMPACT_ATOMS: atom_id res chain seq x y z
N PHE A 1 47.12 0.77 30.86
CA PHE A 1 46.49 1.40 29.68
C PHE A 1 45.22 0.65 29.35
N PHE A 2 44.07 1.23 29.69
CA PHE A 2 42.80 0.71 29.25
C PHE A 2 42.43 1.40 27.93
N VAL A 3 42.43 0.65 26.84
CA VAL A 3 41.86 1.12 25.56
C VAL A 3 40.37 0.83 25.59
N CYS A 4 39.57 1.85 25.82
CA CYS A 4 38.11 1.75 25.70
C CYS A 4 37.76 1.72 24.22
N PHE A 5 37.44 0.54 23.68
CA PHE A 5 36.86 0.41 22.35
C PHE A 5 35.38 0.88 22.41
N LEU A 6 35.12 2.10 21.99
CA LEU A 6 33.80 2.58 21.71
C LEU A 6 33.28 1.83 20.47
N ILE A 7 32.51 0.77 20.69
CA ILE A 7 31.75 0.14 19.61
C ILE A 7 30.61 1.10 19.30
N LEU A 8 30.79 1.93 18.28
CA LEU A 8 29.69 2.66 17.64
C LEU A 8 28.80 1.63 16.97
N SER A 9 27.75 1.20 17.66
CA SER A 9 26.66 0.46 17.04
C SER A 9 25.92 1.40 16.10
N THR A 10 26.32 1.44 14.85
CA THR A 10 25.50 2.03 13.80
C THR A 10 24.28 1.11 13.61
N SER A 11 23.16 1.52 14.17
CA SER A 11 21.89 0.88 13.86
C SER A 11 21.59 1.13 12.38
N VAL A 12 21.86 0.13 11.53
CA VAL A 12 21.43 0.15 10.14
C VAL A 12 19.92 -0.02 10.16
N ARG A 13 19.16 1.07 10.04
CA ARG A 13 17.73 0.99 9.78
C ARG A 13 17.58 0.44 8.37
N ALA A 14 16.90 -0.72 8.26
CA ALA A 14 16.53 -1.26 6.97
C ALA A 14 15.70 -0.21 6.22
N GLN A 15 16.21 0.26 5.07
CA GLN A 15 15.45 1.15 4.19
C GLN A 15 14.55 0.31 3.31
N TYR A 16 13.24 0.57 3.37
CA TYR A 16 12.28 0.00 2.44
C TYR A 16 12.32 0.77 1.11
N TYR A 17 12.01 0.08 0.02
CA TYR A 17 11.91 0.66 -1.32
C TYR A 17 10.49 0.54 -1.86
N THR A 18 10.13 1.43 -2.77
CA THR A 18 8.82 1.40 -3.42
C THR A 18 8.62 0.09 -4.18
N GLY A 19 7.50 -0.54 -3.95
CA GLY A 19 7.14 -1.85 -4.49
C GLY A 19 7.48 -3.03 -3.57
N GLN A 20 8.19 -2.79 -2.47
CA GLN A 20 8.56 -3.85 -1.55
C GLN A 20 7.34 -4.47 -0.86
N LYS A 21 7.35 -5.80 -0.75
CA LYS A 21 6.30 -6.59 -0.11
C LYS A 21 6.63 -6.80 1.37
N VAL A 22 6.38 -5.79 2.20
CA VAL A 22 6.81 -5.78 3.61
C VAL A 22 5.99 -6.71 4.51
N PHE A 23 4.80 -7.13 4.08
CA PHE A 23 3.89 -8.01 4.85
C PHE A 23 3.58 -9.32 4.14
N VAL A 24 4.54 -9.87 3.43
CA VAL A 24 4.37 -11.14 2.69
C VAL A 24 3.89 -12.29 3.58
N ASN A 25 4.23 -12.29 4.87
CA ASN A 25 3.82 -13.31 5.84
C ASN A 25 2.45 -13.03 6.51
N LYS A 26 1.88 -11.84 6.29
CA LYS A 26 0.61 -11.41 6.90
C LYS A 26 -0.55 -11.44 5.93
N PHE A 27 -0.28 -11.27 4.64
CA PHE A 27 -1.28 -11.29 3.59
C PHE A 27 -1.27 -12.62 2.84
N PRO A 28 -2.41 -13.04 2.26
CA PRO A 28 -2.45 -14.20 1.39
C PRO A 28 -1.52 -14.06 0.19
N THR A 29 -1.24 -15.17 -0.48
CA THR A 29 -0.48 -15.18 -1.75
C THR A 29 -1.11 -14.20 -2.75
N GLU A 30 -0.27 -13.42 -3.40
CA GLU A 30 -0.71 -12.42 -4.39
C GLU A 30 -1.45 -13.06 -5.56
N ILE A 31 -2.44 -12.33 -6.06
CA ILE A 31 -3.23 -12.72 -7.23
C ILE A 31 -3.04 -11.66 -8.31
N SER A 32 -2.77 -12.10 -9.52
CA SER A 32 -2.76 -11.28 -10.72
C SER A 32 -3.32 -12.09 -11.89
N ASP A 33 -3.81 -11.38 -12.91
CA ASP A 33 -4.28 -12.01 -14.15
C ASP A 33 -3.53 -11.41 -15.34
N ASN A 34 -2.59 -12.17 -15.89
CA ASN A 34 -1.75 -11.73 -17.00
C ASN A 34 -2.53 -11.47 -18.31
N LYS A 35 -3.78 -11.92 -18.39
CA LYS A 35 -4.65 -11.64 -19.54
C LYS A 35 -5.30 -10.27 -19.46
N GLN A 36 -5.25 -9.64 -18.29
CA GLN A 36 -5.82 -8.31 -18.04
C GLN A 36 -4.73 -7.25 -18.16
N ASP A 37 -4.93 -6.29 -19.04
CA ASP A 37 -4.06 -5.12 -19.19
C ASP A 37 -4.64 -3.94 -18.36
N THR A 38 -4.76 -4.19 -17.05
CA THR A 38 -5.38 -3.30 -16.09
C THR A 38 -4.43 -2.96 -14.96
N TYR A 39 -4.66 -1.84 -14.31
CA TYR A 39 -3.79 -1.41 -13.21
C TYR A 39 -4.52 -0.54 -12.18
N ILE A 40 -3.94 -0.50 -10.99
CA ILE A 40 -4.19 0.53 -9.97
C ILE A 40 -2.86 1.21 -9.72
N GLN A 41 -2.80 2.50 -9.99
CA GLN A 41 -1.62 3.32 -9.76
C GLN A 41 -1.82 4.22 -8.55
N ILE A 42 -0.86 4.21 -7.64
CA ILE A 42 -0.85 5.10 -6.48
C ILE A 42 0.24 6.14 -6.69
N ASN A 43 -0.14 7.40 -6.72
CA ASN A 43 0.77 8.54 -6.69
C ASN A 43 0.81 9.09 -5.27
N ASN A 44 1.93 8.92 -4.59
CA ASN A 44 2.07 9.31 -3.20
C ASN A 44 2.90 10.58 -3.06
N SER A 45 2.26 11.70 -2.72
CA SER A 45 2.92 12.96 -2.40
C SER A 45 2.97 13.27 -0.90
N ASP A 46 2.54 12.34 -0.08
CA ASP A 46 2.60 12.40 1.38
C ASP A 46 3.79 11.58 1.92
N GLY A 47 3.80 11.27 3.21
CA GLY A 47 4.81 10.37 3.81
C GLY A 47 4.74 8.95 3.25
N ASP A 48 5.69 8.12 3.66
CA ASP A 48 5.74 6.71 3.28
C ASP A 48 4.46 5.98 3.70
N ILE A 49 3.91 5.16 2.80
CA ILE A 49 2.69 4.39 3.02
C ILE A 49 2.87 2.94 2.63
N ILE A 50 2.01 2.09 3.19
CA ILE A 50 1.80 0.73 2.70
C ILE A 50 0.37 0.66 2.18
N VAL A 51 0.22 0.20 0.96
CA VAL A 51 -1.08 0.06 0.29
C VAL A 51 -1.38 -1.41 0.12
N ALA A 52 -2.59 -1.81 0.51
CA ALA A 52 -3.13 -3.15 0.27
C ALA A 52 -4.36 -3.04 -0.64
N VAL A 53 -4.40 -3.85 -1.67
CA VAL A 53 -5.54 -3.96 -2.59
C VAL A 53 -6.40 -5.13 -2.17
N GLU A 54 -7.64 -4.86 -1.78
CA GLU A 54 -8.59 -5.83 -1.28
C GLU A 54 -9.68 -6.10 -2.30
N GLN A 55 -9.99 -7.36 -2.52
CA GLN A 55 -11.16 -7.74 -3.29
C GLN A 55 -12.43 -7.49 -2.48
N PHE A 56 -13.31 -6.64 -2.99
CA PHE A 56 -14.48 -6.18 -2.26
C PHE A 56 -15.45 -7.32 -1.87
N SER A 57 -15.64 -8.30 -2.74
CA SER A 57 -16.59 -9.39 -2.50
C SER A 57 -16.15 -10.39 -1.43
N SER A 58 -14.85 -10.65 -1.31
CA SER A 58 -14.29 -11.67 -0.41
C SER A 58 -13.58 -11.11 0.80
N GLY A 59 -13.23 -9.82 0.80
CA GLY A 59 -12.35 -9.23 1.80
C GLY A 59 -10.90 -9.68 1.72
N ARG A 60 -10.53 -10.42 0.66
CA ARG A 60 -9.17 -10.92 0.48
C ARG A 60 -8.25 -9.83 -0.06
N VAL A 61 -7.13 -9.60 0.61
CA VAL A 61 -6.04 -8.80 0.06
C VAL A 61 -5.34 -9.61 -1.03
N ILE A 62 -5.28 -9.05 -2.23
CA ILE A 62 -4.65 -9.70 -3.39
C ILE A 62 -3.27 -9.16 -3.72
N ARG A 63 -2.98 -7.94 -3.34
CA ARG A 63 -1.69 -7.28 -3.60
C ARG A 63 -1.40 -6.28 -2.49
N HIS A 64 -0.12 -6.04 -2.22
CA HIS A 64 0.30 -4.93 -1.37
C HIS A 64 1.67 -4.43 -1.79
N ALA A 65 1.99 -3.20 -1.41
CA ALA A 65 3.31 -2.62 -1.64
C ALA A 65 3.59 -1.47 -0.67
N TYR A 66 4.86 -1.33 -0.35
CA TYR A 66 5.39 -0.12 0.29
C TYR A 66 5.61 0.96 -0.79
N ILE A 67 5.22 2.19 -0.52
CA ILE A 67 5.40 3.31 -1.46
C ILE A 67 6.02 4.47 -0.70
N LYS A 68 7.21 4.86 -1.11
CA LYS A 68 7.92 5.99 -0.51
C LYS A 68 7.23 7.31 -0.80
N SER A 69 7.47 8.28 0.08
CA SER A 69 7.07 9.66 -0.14
C SER A 69 7.55 10.17 -1.50
N ASN A 70 6.70 10.91 -2.20
CA ASN A 70 6.94 11.48 -3.53
C ASN A 70 7.25 10.44 -4.61
N ASP A 71 6.75 9.23 -4.45
CA ASP A 71 6.94 8.14 -5.39
C ASP A 71 5.60 7.60 -5.88
N SER A 72 5.65 6.80 -6.93
CA SER A 72 4.48 6.15 -7.52
C SER A 72 4.70 4.65 -7.66
N TYR A 73 3.63 3.88 -7.54
CA TYR A 73 3.65 2.44 -7.77
C TYR A 73 2.40 2.00 -8.52
N LYS A 74 2.58 1.11 -9.47
CA LYS A 74 1.50 0.55 -10.29
C LYS A 74 1.33 -0.93 -10.01
N PHE A 75 0.17 -1.30 -9.46
CA PHE A 75 -0.27 -2.69 -9.38
C PHE A 75 -0.82 -3.10 -10.73
N LYS A 76 -0.08 -3.89 -11.47
CA LYS A 76 -0.45 -4.33 -12.84
C LYS A 76 -1.25 -5.63 -12.80
N ASN A 77 -1.97 -5.90 -13.91
CA ASN A 77 -2.68 -7.16 -14.13
C ASN A 77 -3.69 -7.44 -13.01
N ILE A 78 -4.51 -6.45 -12.73
CA ILE A 78 -5.60 -6.58 -11.75
C ILE A 78 -6.68 -7.49 -12.34
N PRO A 79 -7.11 -8.54 -11.63
CA PRO A 79 -8.17 -9.43 -12.09
C PRO A 79 -9.50 -8.72 -12.29
N VAL A 80 -10.43 -9.38 -12.98
CA VAL A 80 -11.82 -8.95 -13.06
C VAL A 80 -12.43 -8.94 -11.68
N GLY A 81 -13.18 -7.91 -11.34
CA GLY A 81 -13.88 -7.78 -10.06
C GLY A 81 -13.90 -6.34 -9.53
N SER A 82 -14.31 -6.19 -8.31
CA SER A 82 -14.32 -4.92 -7.59
C SER A 82 -13.29 -4.94 -6.47
N PHE A 83 -12.53 -3.85 -6.36
CA PHE A 83 -11.43 -3.72 -5.41
C PHE A 83 -11.47 -2.40 -4.69
N ILE A 84 -10.96 -2.39 -3.46
CA ILE A 84 -10.69 -1.18 -2.68
C ILE A 84 -9.24 -1.18 -2.23
N CYS A 85 -8.69 -0.01 -1.98
CA CYS A 85 -7.38 0.13 -1.35
C CYS A 85 -7.51 0.42 0.14
N LYS A 86 -6.63 -0.19 0.91
CA LYS A 86 -6.40 0.09 2.33
C LYS A 86 -4.98 0.64 2.49
N TYR A 87 -4.82 1.55 3.42
CA TYR A 87 -3.59 2.29 3.63
C TYR A 87 -3.13 2.21 5.06
N MET A 88 -1.83 2.08 5.27
CA MET A 88 -1.17 2.17 6.56
C MET A 88 -0.05 3.19 6.48
N TRP A 89 0.02 4.08 7.45
CA TRP A 89 1.10 5.05 7.58
C TRP A 89 1.39 5.36 9.04
N THR A 90 2.58 5.89 9.30
CA THR A 90 3.02 6.23 10.64
C THR A 90 3.25 7.73 10.70
N ASP A 91 2.68 8.37 11.71
CA ASP A 91 2.88 9.81 11.92
C ASP A 91 4.26 10.10 12.53
N ARG A 92 4.57 11.39 12.66
CA ARG A 92 5.85 11.85 13.23
C ARG A 92 6.08 11.41 14.68
N TYR A 93 5.04 11.04 15.38
CA TYR A 93 5.09 10.57 16.78
C TYR A 93 5.20 9.04 16.89
N GLY A 94 5.25 8.33 15.78
CA GLY A 94 5.30 6.87 15.74
C GLY A 94 3.95 6.18 15.83
N ASN A 95 2.84 6.92 15.81
CA ASN A 95 1.50 6.34 15.81
C ASN A 95 1.13 5.82 14.42
N LYS A 96 0.60 4.60 14.38
CA LYS A 96 0.12 3.98 13.15
C LYS A 96 -1.32 4.40 12.86
N HIS A 97 -1.58 4.70 11.59
CA HIS A 97 -2.90 5.06 11.09
C HIS A 97 -3.30 4.10 9.99
N PHE A 98 -4.58 3.73 9.96
CA PHE A 98 -5.14 2.79 9.01
C PHE A 98 -6.40 3.37 8.40
N ASN A 99 -6.46 3.44 7.08
CA ASN A 99 -7.60 3.97 6.34
C ASN A 99 -7.96 3.04 5.19
N LYS A 100 -9.18 3.15 4.70
CA LYS A 100 -9.62 2.52 3.46
C LYS A 100 -10.38 3.49 2.58
N ASP A 101 -10.38 3.27 1.28
CA ASP A 101 -11.23 4.00 0.36
C ASP A 101 -12.71 3.66 0.60
N ASN A 102 -13.59 4.65 0.42
CA ASN A 102 -15.03 4.46 0.54
C ASN A 102 -15.68 3.95 -0.74
N GLU A 103 -15.00 4.08 -1.87
CA GLU A 103 -15.50 3.69 -3.18
C GLU A 103 -14.67 2.53 -3.74
N SER A 104 -15.37 1.58 -4.38
CA SER A 104 -14.70 0.47 -5.06
C SER A 104 -14.35 0.84 -6.50
N MET A 105 -13.27 0.23 -6.99
CA MET A 105 -12.85 0.27 -8.38
C MET A 105 -13.31 -1.02 -9.07
N GLN A 106 -13.90 -0.90 -10.24
CA GLN A 106 -14.41 -2.07 -10.97
C GLN A 106 -13.59 -2.34 -12.22
N PHE A 107 -13.22 -3.59 -12.41
CA PHE A 107 -12.51 -4.08 -13.57
C PHE A 107 -13.33 -5.16 -14.28
N LYS A 108 -13.57 -4.96 -15.57
CA LYS A 108 -14.33 -5.87 -16.43
C LYS A 108 -13.39 -6.70 -17.31
N ALA A 109 -13.89 -7.81 -17.81
CA ALA A 109 -13.15 -8.63 -18.77
C ALA A 109 -12.79 -7.83 -20.03
N ASN A 110 -11.58 -8.02 -20.54
CA ASN A 110 -11.04 -7.38 -21.75
C ASN A 110 -10.92 -5.85 -21.65
N GLU A 111 -10.97 -5.30 -20.45
CA GLU A 111 -10.75 -3.87 -20.20
C GLU A 111 -9.27 -3.54 -20.25
N VAL A 112 -8.93 -2.37 -20.80
CA VAL A 112 -7.57 -1.84 -20.84
C VAL A 112 -7.53 -0.53 -20.07
N GLY A 113 -6.50 -0.35 -19.23
CA GLY A 113 -6.36 0.86 -18.41
C GLY A 113 -6.62 0.60 -16.93
N GLY A 114 -6.89 1.64 -16.17
CA GLY A 114 -7.05 1.47 -14.74
C GLY A 114 -7.39 2.76 -14.01
N TYR A 115 -7.12 2.73 -12.73
CA TYR A 115 -7.39 3.84 -11.82
C TYR A 115 -6.09 4.44 -11.32
N VAL A 116 -6.08 5.76 -11.18
CA VAL A 116 -4.99 6.52 -10.57
C VAL A 116 -5.51 7.15 -9.29
N ILE A 117 -4.90 6.78 -8.18
CA ILE A 117 -5.21 7.33 -6.86
C ILE A 117 -4.07 8.25 -6.45
N THR A 118 -4.40 9.50 -6.16
CA THR A 118 -3.44 10.50 -5.70
C THR A 118 -3.62 10.72 -4.19
N MET A 119 -2.54 10.51 -3.43
CA MET A 119 -2.49 10.75 -1.99
C MET A 119 -1.85 12.10 -1.74
N GLU A 120 -2.60 13.04 -1.16
CA GLU A 120 -2.13 14.39 -0.87
C GLU A 120 -2.24 14.71 0.62
N LYS A 121 -1.22 15.39 1.13
CA LYS A 121 -1.08 15.67 2.57
C LYS A 121 -2.14 16.61 3.13
N SER A 122 -2.60 17.59 2.35
CA SER A 122 -3.39 18.71 2.87
C SER A 122 -4.88 18.65 2.55
N VAL A 123 -5.33 17.83 1.61
CA VAL A 123 -6.72 17.83 1.11
C VAL A 123 -7.28 16.42 0.87
N GLY A 124 -6.58 15.38 1.25
CA GLY A 124 -7.09 14.01 1.23
C GLY A 124 -7.09 13.30 -0.13
N GLY A 125 -6.53 13.86 -1.19
CA GLY A 125 -6.47 13.19 -2.49
C GLY A 125 -7.81 13.14 -3.25
N ASN A 126 -7.91 12.25 -4.24
CA ASN A 126 -9.04 12.17 -5.18
C ASN A 126 -10.14 11.15 -4.80
N LEU A 127 -9.96 10.43 -3.70
CA LEU A 127 -10.98 9.52 -3.14
C LEU A 127 -11.21 9.83 -1.66
N THR A 128 -12.46 9.67 -1.22
CA THR A 128 -12.79 9.74 0.20
C THR A 128 -12.35 8.48 0.92
N GLN A 129 -11.87 8.63 2.16
CA GLN A 129 -11.36 7.55 2.98
C GLN A 129 -12.02 7.54 4.35
N SER A 130 -12.06 6.36 4.96
CA SER A 130 -12.52 6.15 6.33
C SER A 130 -11.43 5.46 7.14
N GLY A 131 -11.32 5.80 8.43
CA GLY A 131 -10.45 5.10 9.37
C GLY A 131 -10.92 3.67 9.59
N ILE A 132 -9.97 2.74 9.72
CA ILE A 132 -10.20 1.33 10.06
C ILE A 132 -9.26 0.91 11.17
N SER A 133 -9.51 -0.25 11.79
CA SER A 133 -8.62 -0.84 12.77
C SER A 133 -7.41 -1.51 12.11
N GLU A 134 -6.35 -1.75 12.88
CA GLU A 134 -5.21 -2.55 12.42
C GLU A 134 -5.65 -3.97 12.01
N ALA A 135 -6.55 -4.60 12.78
CA ALA A 135 -7.10 -5.90 12.45
C ALA A 135 -7.81 -5.91 11.09
N ASP A 136 -8.59 -4.86 10.79
CA ASP A 136 -9.28 -4.72 9.50
C ASP A 136 -8.30 -4.49 8.34
N PHE A 137 -7.17 -3.87 8.60
CA PHE A 137 -6.14 -3.67 7.57
C PHE A 137 -5.51 -5.00 7.14
N PHE A 138 -5.23 -5.90 8.08
CA PHE A 138 -4.59 -7.18 7.82
C PHE A 138 -5.57 -8.34 7.53
N ASN A 139 -6.83 -8.09 7.64
CA ASN A 139 -7.85 -9.14 7.51
C ASN A 139 -8.23 -9.41 6.05
#